data_912d180a64972ca628eaf293d7b0cff8
#
_entry.id   912d180a64972ca628eaf293d7b0cff8
#
_cell.length_a   1.000
_cell.length_b   1.000
_cell.length_c   1.000
_cell.angle_alpha   90.00
_cell.angle_beta   90.00
_cell.angle_gamma   90.00
#
_symmetry.space_group_name_H-M   'P 1'
#
loop_
_entity.id
_entity.type
_entity.pdbx_description
1 polymer ?
#
loop_
_entity_poly.entity_id
_entity_poly.type
_entity_poly.pdbx_seq_one_letter_code
_entity_poly.pdbx_strand_id
1 'polypeptide(L)'
;MAKRSVKQRNLNIEVLRILAMFLIVACHATLHLPWLLHVDSNLDFLPGWKSALAYLVVQYGQVGVSIFFIISGYFLVRKTFTWQRIFKTWFQMFCYSFISLIAVLIIARFTTLPNSIAPLLSGDDLWRTVLWSIVPFIYGSYWFITAYVCLLLLAPFINCLFKHLSRRNMAALIIVLSFFSIW
;
A
#
# COMPACT_ATOMS: atom_id res chain seq x y z
N MET A 1 -21.55 -33.02 15.79
CA MET A 1 -21.23 -32.02 14.74
C MET A 1 -21.27 -30.66 15.34
N ALA A 2 -20.11 -30.02 15.60
CA ALA A 2 -20.05 -28.69 16.18
C ALA A 2 -20.40 -27.65 15.10
N LYS A 3 -21.47 -26.89 15.29
CA LYS A 3 -21.86 -25.75 14.46
C LYS A 3 -20.73 -24.70 14.52
N ARG A 4 -19.92 -24.55 13.48
CA ARG A 4 -19.00 -23.42 13.31
C ARG A 4 -19.83 -22.13 13.35
N SER A 5 -19.74 -21.37 14.43
CA SER A 5 -20.36 -20.04 14.50
C SER A 5 -19.74 -19.20 13.40
N VAL A 6 -20.53 -18.84 12.41
CA VAL A 6 -20.13 -17.88 11.38
C VAL A 6 -19.92 -16.55 12.08
N LYS A 7 -18.65 -16.14 12.22
CA LYS A 7 -18.27 -14.88 12.81
C LYS A 7 -18.89 -13.76 11.96
N GLN A 8 -19.92 -13.10 12.50
CA GLN A 8 -20.65 -12.04 11.80
C GLN A 8 -19.66 -10.95 11.42
N ARG A 9 -19.48 -10.68 10.12
CA ARG A 9 -18.60 -9.63 9.59
C ARG A 9 -19.24 -8.28 9.88
N ASN A 10 -18.45 -7.33 10.35
CA ASN A 10 -18.94 -5.96 10.56
C ASN A 10 -19.00 -5.25 9.20
N LEU A 11 -20.20 -5.05 8.69
CA LEU A 11 -20.46 -4.45 7.39
C LEU A 11 -19.82 -3.05 7.25
N ASN A 12 -19.85 -2.25 8.29
CA ASN A 12 -19.29 -0.89 8.28
C ASN A 12 -17.78 -0.90 8.01
N ILE A 13 -17.07 -1.87 8.60
CA ILE A 13 -15.61 -2.01 8.37
C ILE A 13 -15.33 -2.47 6.93
N GLU A 14 -16.16 -3.35 6.37
CA GLU A 14 -16.00 -3.77 4.97
C GLU A 14 -16.26 -2.62 4.00
N VAL A 15 -17.29 -1.80 4.25
CA VAL A 15 -17.55 -0.58 3.45
C VAL A 15 -16.37 0.40 3.53
N LEU A 16 -15.82 0.63 4.74
CA LEU A 16 -14.64 1.49 4.91
C LEU A 16 -13.42 0.96 4.14
N ARG A 17 -13.23 -0.35 4.09
CA ARG A 17 -12.14 -0.98 3.30
C ARG A 17 -12.34 -0.75 1.81
N ILE A 18 -13.56 -0.95 1.31
CA ILE A 18 -13.89 -0.73 -0.10
C ILE A 18 -13.63 0.74 -0.46
N LEU A 19 -14.09 1.68 0.38
CA LEU A 19 -13.86 3.10 0.19
C LEU A 19 -12.36 3.43 0.19
N ALA A 20 -11.60 2.92 1.16
CA ALA A 20 -10.15 3.11 1.24
C ALA A 20 -9.44 2.61 -0.03
N MET A 21 -9.79 1.41 -0.50
CA MET A 21 -9.23 0.85 -1.73
C MET A 21 -9.59 1.68 -2.95
N PHE A 22 -10.85 2.15 -3.05
CA PHE A 22 -11.28 3.03 -4.13
C PHE A 22 -10.45 4.32 -4.17
N LEU A 23 -10.25 4.98 -3.03
CA LEU A 23 -9.44 6.21 -2.94
C LEU A 23 -7.99 5.97 -3.36
N ILE A 24 -7.38 4.84 -2.94
CA ILE A 24 -6.02 4.47 -3.30
C ILE A 24 -5.92 4.22 -4.81
N VAL A 25 -6.85 3.47 -5.39
CA VAL A 25 -6.87 3.17 -6.83
C VAL A 25 -7.07 4.46 -7.65
N ALA A 26 -8.01 5.31 -7.25
CA ALA A 26 -8.25 6.60 -7.91
C ALA A 26 -7.00 7.50 -7.88
N CYS A 27 -6.30 7.56 -6.73
CA CYS A 27 -5.04 8.28 -6.59
C CYS A 27 -3.99 7.77 -7.58
N HIS A 28 -3.75 6.46 -7.62
CA HIS A 28 -2.75 5.88 -8.52
C HIS A 28 -3.12 6.07 -10.00
N ALA A 29 -4.39 5.89 -10.35
CA ALA A 29 -4.87 6.16 -11.71
C ALA A 29 -4.61 7.61 -12.12
N THR A 30 -4.85 8.57 -11.22
CA THR A 30 -4.61 9.99 -11.48
C THR A 30 -3.11 10.32 -11.57
N LEU A 31 -2.27 9.74 -10.71
CA LEU A 31 -0.81 9.94 -10.74
C LEU A 31 -0.16 9.38 -12.00
N HIS A 32 -0.71 8.30 -12.57
CA HIS A 32 -0.19 7.69 -13.80
C HIS A 32 -0.83 8.27 -15.07
N LEU A 33 -1.80 9.18 -14.96
CA LEU A 33 -2.45 9.81 -16.10
C LEU A 33 -1.46 10.57 -17.01
N PRO A 34 -0.50 11.39 -16.50
CA PRO A 34 0.49 12.06 -17.34
C PRO A 34 1.30 11.07 -18.18
N TRP A 35 1.74 9.96 -17.58
CA TRP A 35 2.47 8.92 -18.27
C TRP A 35 1.64 8.25 -19.38
N LEU A 36 0.37 7.96 -19.11
CA LEU A 36 -0.55 7.37 -20.09
C LEU A 36 -0.78 8.30 -21.29
N LEU A 37 -0.85 9.61 -21.04
CA LEU A 37 -1.09 10.63 -22.06
C LEU A 37 0.20 11.15 -22.72
N HIS A 38 1.37 10.63 -22.35
CA HIS A 38 2.68 11.05 -22.86
C HIS A 38 2.95 12.57 -22.69
N VAL A 39 2.51 13.14 -21.59
CA VAL A 39 2.72 14.52 -21.19
C VAL A 39 3.64 14.60 -19.98
N ASP A 40 4.11 15.81 -19.64
CA ASP A 40 4.95 16.05 -18.48
C ASP A 40 4.34 15.49 -17.18
N SER A 41 5.21 15.10 -16.25
CA SER A 41 4.81 14.40 -15.01
C SER A 41 3.94 15.22 -14.04
N ASN A 42 3.64 16.49 -14.37
CA ASN A 42 2.77 17.37 -13.62
C ASN A 42 1.32 17.25 -14.10
N LEU A 43 0.36 17.40 -13.18
CA LEU A 43 -1.06 17.45 -13.53
C LEU A 43 -1.51 18.83 -14.08
N ASP A 44 -0.56 19.75 -14.25
CA ASP A 44 -0.80 21.12 -14.72
C ASP A 44 -1.17 21.22 -16.20
N PHE A 45 -1.00 20.11 -16.97
CA PHE A 45 -1.51 20.03 -18.34
C PHE A 45 -3.04 20.02 -18.42
N LEU A 46 -3.72 19.77 -17.29
CA LEU A 46 -5.17 19.82 -17.21
C LEU A 46 -5.62 21.27 -17.00
N PRO A 47 -6.70 21.72 -17.68
CA PRO A 47 -7.17 23.08 -17.50
C PRO A 47 -7.73 23.32 -16.10
N GLY A 48 -7.27 24.39 -15.43
CA GLY A 48 -7.78 25.02 -14.23
C GLY A 48 -8.43 24.10 -13.17
N TRP A 49 -9.77 24.05 -13.15
CA TRP A 49 -10.51 23.26 -12.15
C TRP A 49 -10.28 21.73 -12.25
N LYS A 50 -9.93 21.20 -13.43
CA LYS A 50 -9.62 19.77 -13.61
C LYS A 50 -8.29 19.41 -12.96
N SER A 51 -7.31 20.30 -13.04
CA SER A 51 -6.02 20.14 -12.33
C SER A 51 -6.27 20.14 -10.81
N ALA A 52 -7.04 21.10 -10.30
CA ALA A 52 -7.38 21.15 -8.88
C ALA A 52 -8.10 19.87 -8.41
N LEU A 53 -9.05 19.35 -9.21
CA LEU A 53 -9.73 18.11 -8.90
C LEU A 53 -8.77 16.90 -8.90
N ALA A 54 -7.87 16.84 -9.86
CA ALA A 54 -6.84 15.77 -9.91
C ALA A 54 -5.94 15.79 -8.67
N TYR A 55 -5.45 16.96 -8.25
CA TYR A 55 -4.69 17.10 -7.00
C TYR A 55 -5.49 16.70 -5.77
N LEU A 56 -6.77 17.05 -5.69
CA LEU A 56 -7.66 16.59 -4.62
C LEU A 56 -7.77 15.07 -4.58
N VAL A 57 -7.97 14.42 -5.72
CA VAL A 57 -8.04 12.95 -5.81
C VAL A 57 -6.74 12.32 -5.32
N VAL A 58 -5.58 12.87 -5.68
CA VAL A 58 -4.27 12.41 -5.21
C VAL A 58 -4.15 12.54 -3.69
N GLN A 59 -4.58 13.66 -3.10
CA GLN A 59 -4.57 13.85 -1.65
C GLN A 59 -5.51 12.88 -0.92
N TYR A 60 -6.68 12.61 -1.46
CA TYR A 60 -7.59 11.61 -0.88
C TYR A 60 -7.05 10.18 -0.90
N GLY A 61 -6.07 9.87 -1.75
CA GLY A 61 -5.35 8.61 -1.70
C GLY A 61 -4.64 8.38 -0.37
N GLN A 62 -4.06 9.43 0.23
CA GLN A 62 -3.42 9.36 1.56
C GLN A 62 -4.45 9.08 2.66
N VAL A 63 -5.65 9.64 2.54
CA VAL A 63 -6.76 9.32 3.46
C VAL A 63 -7.13 7.83 3.34
N GLY A 64 -7.19 7.29 2.13
CA GLY A 64 -7.42 5.86 1.89
C GLY A 64 -6.37 4.98 2.57
N VAL A 65 -5.08 5.31 2.44
CA VAL A 65 -3.98 4.63 3.12
C VAL A 65 -4.15 4.70 4.64
N SER A 66 -4.44 5.87 5.19
CA SER A 66 -4.63 6.07 6.63
C SER A 66 -5.79 5.22 7.17
N ILE A 67 -6.93 5.18 6.48
CA ILE A 67 -8.08 4.34 6.84
C ILE A 67 -7.66 2.87 6.86
N PHE A 68 -6.91 2.42 5.86
CA PHE A 68 -6.45 1.04 5.77
C PHE A 68 -5.54 0.65 6.94
N PHE A 69 -4.60 1.54 7.33
CA PHE A 69 -3.73 1.34 8.49
C PHE A 69 -4.50 1.34 9.80
N ILE A 70 -5.48 2.24 9.98
CA ILE A 70 -6.33 2.29 11.18
C ILE A 70 -7.12 0.98 11.32
N ILE A 71 -7.75 0.51 10.25
CA ILE A 71 -8.48 -0.77 10.25
C ILE A 71 -7.53 -1.93 10.57
N SER A 72 -6.34 -1.94 9.98
CA SER A 72 -5.32 -2.98 10.22
C SER A 72 -4.88 -2.98 11.68
N GLY A 73 -4.58 -1.81 12.24
CA GLY A 73 -4.24 -1.64 13.66
C GLY A 73 -5.34 -2.12 14.59
N TYR A 74 -6.60 -1.74 14.31
CA TYR A 74 -7.76 -2.20 15.09
C TYR A 74 -7.84 -3.73 15.19
N PHE A 75 -7.57 -4.44 14.10
CA PHE A 75 -7.58 -5.91 14.13
C PHE A 75 -6.31 -6.50 14.76
N LEU A 76 -5.17 -5.82 14.68
CA LEU A 76 -3.91 -6.31 15.21
C LEU A 76 -3.82 -6.21 16.75
N VAL A 77 -4.52 -5.24 17.38
CA VAL A 77 -4.53 -5.08 18.85
C VAL A 77 -4.94 -6.36 19.58
N ARG A 78 -5.85 -7.14 19.01
CA ARG A 78 -6.38 -8.37 19.62
C ARG A 78 -5.73 -9.66 19.09
N LYS A 79 -4.69 -9.55 18.26
CA LYS A 79 -4.06 -10.72 17.63
C LYS A 79 -2.65 -10.94 18.15
N THR A 80 -2.30 -12.18 18.37
CA THR A 80 -0.92 -12.59 18.65
C THR A 80 -0.06 -12.45 17.40
N PHE A 81 1.20 -12.11 17.61
CA PHE A 81 2.19 -12.07 16.54
C PHE A 81 2.42 -13.47 15.97
N THR A 82 2.48 -13.58 14.64
CA THR A 82 2.83 -14.82 13.96
C THR A 82 3.65 -14.52 12.70
N TRP A 83 4.77 -15.18 12.53
CA TRP A 83 5.62 -15.09 11.33
C TRP A 83 4.88 -15.50 10.05
N GLN A 84 3.90 -16.39 10.17
CA GLN A 84 3.07 -16.84 9.06
C GLN A 84 2.34 -15.70 8.35
N ARG A 85 1.97 -14.62 9.06
CA ARG A 85 1.31 -13.45 8.43
C ARG A 85 2.28 -12.69 7.56
N ILE A 86 3.51 -12.48 8.04
CA ILE A 86 4.55 -11.79 7.28
C ILE A 86 4.87 -12.60 6.04
N PHE A 87 5.12 -13.91 6.21
CA PHE A 87 5.39 -14.80 5.09
C PHE A 87 4.24 -14.82 4.07
N LYS A 88 3.00 -14.90 4.52
CA LYS A 88 1.82 -14.87 3.63
C LYS A 88 1.72 -13.57 2.84
N THR A 89 1.97 -12.44 3.49
CA THR A 89 1.98 -11.13 2.83
C THR A 89 3.11 -11.06 1.80
N TRP A 90 4.33 -11.46 2.19
CA TRP A 90 5.46 -11.52 1.27
C TRP A 90 5.18 -12.44 0.07
N PHE A 91 4.73 -13.66 0.31
CA PHE A 91 4.47 -14.65 -0.75
C PHE A 91 3.40 -14.15 -1.73
N GLN A 92 2.35 -13.52 -1.22
CA GLN A 92 1.31 -12.92 -2.05
C GLN A 92 1.89 -11.84 -2.96
N MET A 93 2.70 -10.93 -2.41
CA MET A 93 3.33 -9.86 -3.18
C MET A 93 4.39 -10.39 -4.16
N PHE A 94 5.16 -11.37 -3.75
CA PHE A 94 6.09 -12.09 -4.62
C PHE A 94 5.35 -12.67 -5.85
N CYS A 95 4.25 -13.38 -5.63
CA CYS A 95 3.47 -13.94 -6.74
C CYS A 95 2.99 -12.87 -7.71
N TYR A 96 2.42 -11.76 -7.20
CA TYR A 96 1.97 -10.67 -8.07
C TYR A 96 3.12 -10.02 -8.85
N SER A 97 4.21 -9.71 -8.17
CA SER A 97 5.37 -9.06 -8.79
C SER A 97 6.03 -9.96 -9.83
N PHE A 98 6.22 -11.23 -9.50
CA PHE A 98 6.87 -12.21 -10.36
C PHE A 98 6.01 -12.56 -11.59
N ILE A 99 4.70 -12.74 -11.40
CA ILE A 99 3.76 -12.98 -12.52
C ILE A 99 3.74 -11.75 -13.44
N SER A 100 3.73 -10.54 -12.87
CA SER A 100 3.77 -9.31 -13.66
C SER A 100 5.07 -9.20 -14.48
N LEU A 101 6.22 -9.55 -13.89
CA LEU A 101 7.50 -9.58 -14.60
C LEU A 101 7.46 -10.57 -15.76
N ILE A 102 6.98 -11.80 -15.54
CA ILE A 102 6.84 -12.80 -16.61
C ILE A 102 5.92 -12.29 -17.71
N ALA A 103 4.77 -11.70 -17.34
CA ALA A 103 3.83 -11.15 -18.32
C ALA A 103 4.49 -10.07 -19.19
N VAL A 104 5.23 -9.14 -18.59
CA VAL A 104 5.93 -8.08 -19.31
C VAL A 104 7.03 -8.66 -20.22
N LEU A 105 7.78 -9.66 -19.76
CA LEU A 105 8.79 -10.34 -20.58
C LEU A 105 8.18 -11.06 -21.80
N ILE A 106 6.99 -11.66 -21.61
CA ILE A 106 6.24 -12.28 -22.73
C ILE A 106 5.76 -11.22 -23.71
N ILE A 107 5.16 -10.13 -23.22
CA ILE A 107 4.67 -9.04 -24.06
C ILE A 107 5.81 -8.41 -24.85
N ALA A 108 7.00 -8.26 -24.25
CA ALA A 108 8.20 -7.74 -24.90
C ALA A 108 8.66 -8.55 -26.14
N ARG A 109 8.23 -9.79 -26.26
CA ARG A 109 8.50 -10.64 -27.44
C ARG A 109 7.60 -10.32 -28.64
N PHE A 110 6.43 -9.73 -28.39
CA PHE A 110 5.41 -9.49 -29.41
C PHE A 110 5.22 -8.00 -29.74
N THR A 111 5.64 -7.10 -28.84
CA THR A 111 5.45 -5.66 -29.01
C THR A 111 6.69 -4.88 -28.54
N THR A 112 6.86 -3.68 -29.09
CA THR A 112 7.84 -2.72 -28.57
C THR A 112 7.35 -2.16 -27.24
N LEU A 113 8.19 -2.29 -26.21
CA LEU A 113 7.88 -1.73 -24.89
C LEU A 113 8.11 -0.22 -24.88
N PRO A 114 7.37 0.51 -24.03
CA PRO A 114 7.63 1.92 -23.77
C PRO A 114 9.07 2.15 -23.30
N ASN A 115 9.66 3.28 -23.66
CA ASN A 115 11.03 3.66 -23.30
C ASN A 115 11.29 3.72 -21.78
N SER A 116 10.24 3.83 -20.97
CA SER A 116 10.31 3.78 -19.51
C SER A 116 10.50 2.36 -18.94
N ILE A 117 10.12 1.33 -19.69
CA ILE A 117 10.14 -0.08 -19.24
C ILE A 117 11.26 -0.85 -19.91
N ALA A 118 11.52 -0.60 -21.18
CA ALA A 118 12.52 -1.35 -21.98
C ALA A 118 13.92 -1.42 -21.32
N PRO A 119 14.47 -0.34 -20.73
CA PRO A 119 15.77 -0.39 -20.07
C PRO A 119 15.79 -1.32 -18.85
N LEU A 120 14.68 -1.41 -18.11
CA LEU A 120 14.57 -2.26 -16.91
C LEU A 120 14.63 -3.75 -17.21
N LEU A 121 14.46 -4.14 -18.48
CA LEU A 121 14.46 -5.53 -18.94
C LEU A 121 15.73 -5.89 -19.75
N SER A 122 16.73 -5.03 -19.78
CA SER A 122 17.97 -5.22 -20.52
C SER A 122 19.21 -5.02 -19.66
N GLY A 123 20.31 -5.68 -20.04
CA GLY A 123 21.61 -5.52 -19.41
C GLY A 123 21.62 -5.76 -17.88
N ASP A 124 22.36 -4.92 -17.18
CA ASP A 124 22.53 -5.00 -15.73
C ASP A 124 21.25 -4.66 -14.92
N ASP A 125 20.27 -4.00 -15.54
CA ASP A 125 19.02 -3.65 -14.86
C ASP A 125 18.04 -4.84 -14.78
N LEU A 126 18.17 -5.83 -15.65
CA LEU A 126 17.32 -7.02 -15.62
C LEU A 126 17.48 -7.80 -14.31
N TRP A 127 18.70 -8.03 -13.83
CA TRP A 127 18.91 -8.75 -12.57
C TRP A 127 18.35 -8.00 -11.37
N ARG A 128 18.45 -6.66 -11.37
CA ARG A 128 17.83 -5.81 -10.35
C ARG A 128 16.32 -5.96 -10.38
N THR A 129 15.70 -5.90 -11.55
CA THR A 129 14.27 -6.10 -11.75
C THR A 129 13.82 -7.48 -11.25
N VAL A 130 14.61 -8.53 -11.53
CA VAL A 130 14.35 -9.87 -10.98
C VAL A 130 14.46 -9.89 -9.46
N LEU A 131 15.50 -9.31 -8.87
CA LEU A 131 15.64 -9.24 -7.41
C LEU A 131 14.48 -8.48 -6.76
N TRP A 132 14.09 -7.34 -7.33
CA TRP A 132 12.95 -6.55 -6.84
C TRP A 132 11.61 -7.32 -6.96
N SER A 133 11.50 -8.20 -7.94
CA SER A 133 10.32 -9.08 -8.06
C SER A 133 10.29 -10.17 -6.99
N ILE A 134 11.45 -10.63 -6.51
CA ILE A 134 11.56 -11.62 -5.43
C ILE A 134 11.34 -10.97 -4.06
N VAL A 135 11.88 -9.76 -3.85
CA VAL A 135 11.78 -9.03 -2.58
C VAL A 135 11.09 -7.67 -2.81
N PRO A 136 9.81 -7.68 -3.18
CA PRO A 136 9.11 -6.48 -3.66
C PRO A 136 8.97 -5.37 -2.61
N PHE A 137 9.08 -5.67 -1.32
CA PHE A 137 8.98 -4.68 -0.25
C PHE A 137 10.27 -3.87 0.00
N ILE A 138 11.40 -4.22 -0.61
CA ILE A 138 12.63 -3.41 -0.53
C ILE A 138 12.59 -2.26 -1.55
N TYR A 139 11.87 -2.44 -2.65
CA TYR A 139 11.77 -1.44 -3.69
C TYR A 139 10.64 -0.42 -3.41
N GLY A 140 10.93 0.86 -3.60
CA GLY A 140 10.05 1.98 -3.24
C GLY A 140 8.63 1.96 -3.81
N SER A 141 8.41 1.27 -4.93
CA SER A 141 7.06 1.12 -5.53
C SER A 141 6.07 0.38 -4.62
N TYR A 142 6.56 -0.45 -3.70
CA TYR A 142 5.74 -1.22 -2.77
C TYR A 142 5.83 -0.70 -1.33
N TRP A 143 6.15 0.59 -1.16
CA TRP A 143 6.30 1.24 0.15
C TRP A 143 5.16 0.94 1.13
N PHE A 144 3.92 0.83 0.64
CA PHE A 144 2.74 0.49 1.44
C PHE A 144 2.86 -0.89 2.09
N ILE A 145 3.36 -1.89 1.35
CA ILE A 145 3.55 -3.24 1.87
C ILE A 145 4.70 -3.26 2.88
N THR A 146 5.77 -2.52 2.61
CA THR A 146 6.88 -2.33 3.56
C THR A 146 6.36 -1.75 4.88
N ALA A 147 5.58 -0.68 4.82
CA ALA A 147 4.97 -0.06 5.99
C ALA A 147 4.02 -1.03 6.72
N TYR A 148 3.25 -1.84 5.98
CA TYR A 148 2.38 -2.85 6.57
C TYR A 148 3.18 -3.98 7.26
N VAL A 149 4.27 -4.46 6.67
CA VAL A 149 5.17 -5.44 7.31
C VAL A 149 5.80 -4.85 8.56
N CYS A 150 6.27 -3.60 8.52
CA CYS A 150 6.75 -2.88 9.70
C CYS A 150 5.67 -2.79 10.79
N LEU A 151 4.42 -2.48 10.43
CA LEU A 151 3.30 -2.48 11.38
C LEU A 151 3.10 -3.86 12.01
N LEU A 152 3.17 -4.95 11.24
CA LEU A 152 3.06 -6.32 11.76
C LEU A 152 4.18 -6.65 12.76
N LEU A 153 5.41 -6.21 12.47
CA LEU A 153 6.57 -6.43 13.35
C LEU A 153 6.48 -5.59 14.63
N LEU A 154 6.01 -4.35 14.53
CA LEU A 154 5.89 -3.43 15.66
C LEU A 154 4.64 -3.68 16.53
N ALA A 155 3.60 -4.32 15.96
CA ALA A 155 2.34 -4.55 16.66
C ALA A 155 2.48 -5.20 18.06
N PRO A 156 3.32 -6.23 18.30
CA PRO A 156 3.47 -6.80 19.64
C PRO A 156 4.05 -5.80 20.65
N PHE A 157 5.00 -4.98 20.23
CA PHE A 157 5.61 -3.95 21.07
C PHE A 157 4.64 -2.83 21.39
N ILE A 158 3.90 -2.35 20.38
CA ILE A 158 2.84 -1.34 20.53
C ILE A 158 1.74 -1.85 21.46
N ASN A 159 1.31 -3.09 21.30
CA ASN A 159 0.30 -3.71 22.15
C ASN A 159 0.79 -3.88 23.60
N CYS A 160 2.07 -4.18 23.80
CA CYS A 160 2.69 -4.23 25.12
C CYS A 160 2.71 -2.84 25.76
N LEU A 161 3.14 -1.82 25.03
CA LEU A 161 3.17 -0.43 25.48
C LEU A 161 1.78 0.02 25.91
N PHE A 162 0.75 -0.20 25.10
CA PHE A 162 -0.63 0.22 25.40
C PHE A 162 -1.25 -0.47 26.62
N LYS A 163 -0.80 -1.69 26.95
CA LYS A 163 -1.26 -2.36 28.18
C LYS A 163 -0.75 -1.69 29.45
N HIS A 164 0.40 -1.01 29.41
CA HIS A 164 1.02 -0.38 30.56
C HIS A 164 0.76 1.14 30.63
N LEU A 165 0.23 1.75 29.57
CA LEU A 165 -0.10 3.16 29.53
C LEU A 165 -1.49 3.44 30.14
N SER A 166 -1.57 4.47 31.00
CA SER A 166 -2.85 5.03 31.41
C SER A 166 -3.57 5.67 30.22
N ARG A 167 -4.90 5.78 30.29
CA ARG A 167 -5.70 6.44 29.23
C ARG A 167 -5.23 7.87 28.95
N ARG A 168 -4.80 8.60 29.98
CA ARG A 168 -4.28 9.97 29.86
C ARG A 168 -2.97 10.01 29.07
N ASN A 169 -2.04 9.11 29.41
CA ASN A 169 -0.73 9.02 28.72
C ASN A 169 -0.89 8.54 27.29
N MET A 170 -1.86 7.66 27.03
CA MET A 170 -2.18 7.21 25.66
C MET A 170 -2.70 8.36 24.81
N ALA A 171 -3.64 9.18 25.35
CA ALA A 171 -4.12 10.37 24.64
C ALA A 171 -3.00 11.38 24.38
N ALA A 172 -2.14 11.64 25.35
CA ALA A 172 -0.97 12.51 25.19
C ALA A 172 -0.02 11.99 24.09
N LEU A 173 0.27 10.70 24.08
CA LEU A 173 1.10 10.07 23.04
C LEU A 173 0.48 10.25 21.64
N ILE A 174 -0.82 10.04 21.49
CA ILE A 174 -1.52 10.23 20.22
C ILE A 174 -1.42 11.68 19.76
N ILE A 175 -1.63 12.64 20.66
CA ILE A 175 -1.53 14.08 20.34
C ILE A 175 -0.11 14.43 19.88
N VAL A 176 0.91 13.98 20.60
CA VAL A 176 2.33 14.22 20.24
C VAL A 176 2.66 13.62 18.88
N LEU A 177 2.29 12.36 18.63
CA LEU A 177 2.54 11.71 17.35
C LEU A 177 1.79 12.39 16.21
N SER A 178 0.55 12.83 16.45
CA SER A 178 -0.23 13.59 15.44
C SER A 178 0.41 14.93 15.12
N PHE A 179 0.95 15.63 16.13
CA PHE A 179 1.68 16.87 15.92
C PHE A 179 2.91 16.70 15.03
N PHE A 180 3.73 15.67 15.30
CA PHE A 180 4.90 15.37 14.46
C PHE A 180 4.54 14.82 13.07
N SER A 181 3.33 14.30 12.87
CA SER A 181 2.87 13.83 11.56
C SER A 181 2.43 14.96 10.61
N ILE A 182 2.20 16.16 11.13
CA ILE A 182 1.75 17.32 10.34
C ILE A 182 2.96 18.10 9.78
N TRP A 183 4.13 17.92 10.36
CA TRP A 183 5.42 18.49 9.90
C TRP A 183 6.17 17.50 9.01
#